data_f1b12d06966f68c27318b1c1bf43fee6
#
_entry.id   f1b12d06966f68c27318b1c1bf43fee6
#
_cell.length_a   1.000
_cell.length_b   1.000
_cell.length_c   1.000
_cell.angle_alpha   90.00
_cell.angle_beta   90.00
_cell.angle_gamma   90.00
#
_symmetry.space_group_name_H-M   'P 1'
#
loop_
_entity.id
_entity.type
_entity.pdbx_description
1 polymer ?
#
loop_
_entity_poly.entity_id
_entity_poly.type
_entity_poly.pdbx_seq_one_letter_code
_entity_poly.pdbx_strand_id
1 'polypeptide(L)'
;MILSLLIVALALLGIALANVLGWPAVRQATTGRPGSVSVLIPARNEERHLPACLDAVLRQGESVREILVYDDHSSDGTGAVVEFYRQRDPRIRLVPARPLEPGWTGKNFACAQLAAAAQSEYFLFIDADARLRDRAVDSLVEEMRCRNLQFLSCWPGLEMVTFWEQALMPMLNFVVFSIFPGPMSLYMSHPSLALAHGACLMTDGRSYREIGGHSVVRAEIFEDTRLAQLWRARGRRGLCLDGQRVIRVRMYSSFDEIWRGFQKNFFPAFKSEISFWAFMFFHALVFLAPFLWLGVTNDWRLWICAGAILSTRLLLAARFHHPLWAVLLHPLSQSILLALGISSWWRCKRGHGVAWKGREYHKKAAAPQRD
;
A
#
# COMPACT_ATOMS: atom_id res chain seq x y z
N MET A 1 -2.20 33.33 -11.62
CA MET A 1 -2.40 31.89 -11.90
C MET A 1 -1.08 31.17 -12.20
N ILE A 2 -0.31 31.50 -13.25
CA ILE A 2 0.97 30.77 -13.57
C ILE A 2 1.99 30.89 -12.44
N LEU A 3 2.13 32.06 -11.79
CA LEU A 3 3.02 32.22 -10.65
C LEU A 3 2.62 31.28 -9.46
N SER A 4 1.32 31.17 -9.20
CA SER A 4 0.83 30.26 -8.11
C SER A 4 1.13 28.80 -8.45
N LEU A 5 0.98 28.39 -9.72
CA LEU A 5 1.36 27.05 -10.16
C LEU A 5 2.86 26.78 -9.98
N LEU A 6 3.69 27.76 -10.33
CA LEU A 6 5.14 27.67 -10.14
C LEU A 6 5.51 27.47 -8.66
N ILE A 7 4.92 28.27 -7.76
CA ILE A 7 5.16 28.14 -6.31
C ILE A 7 4.75 26.75 -5.82
N VAL A 8 3.58 26.26 -6.23
CA VAL A 8 3.10 24.94 -5.86
C VAL A 8 4.02 23.84 -6.41
N ALA A 9 4.42 23.91 -7.69
CA ALA A 9 5.31 22.91 -8.28
C ALA A 9 6.67 22.84 -7.57
N LEU A 10 7.24 24.00 -7.22
CA LEU A 10 8.50 24.07 -6.46
C LEU A 10 8.35 23.56 -5.01
N ALA A 11 7.22 23.84 -4.35
CA ALA A 11 6.93 23.31 -3.01
C ALA A 11 6.82 21.77 -3.04
N LEU A 12 6.15 21.19 -4.04
CA LEU A 12 6.04 19.76 -4.21
C LEU A 12 7.39 19.10 -4.53
N LEU A 13 8.22 19.76 -5.34
CA LEU A 13 9.60 19.32 -5.57
C LEU A 13 10.40 19.33 -4.25
N GLY A 14 10.21 20.34 -3.41
CA GLY A 14 10.82 20.41 -2.06
C GLY A 14 10.38 19.26 -1.16
N ILE A 15 9.08 18.89 -1.18
CA ILE A 15 8.56 17.72 -0.44
C ILE A 15 9.19 16.43 -0.96
N ALA A 16 9.23 16.23 -2.28
CA ALA A 16 9.84 15.06 -2.88
C ALA A 16 11.33 14.95 -2.53
N LEU A 17 12.06 16.05 -2.57
CA LEU A 17 13.48 16.10 -2.17
C LEU A 17 13.65 15.74 -0.69
N ALA A 18 12.81 16.29 0.20
CA ALA A 18 12.81 15.95 1.62
C ALA A 18 12.53 14.45 1.83
N ASN A 19 11.61 13.85 1.07
CA ASN A 19 11.32 12.42 1.11
C ASN A 19 12.51 11.58 0.65
N VAL A 20 13.16 11.97 -0.46
CA VAL A 20 14.32 11.22 -0.99
C VAL A 20 15.48 11.23 0.00
N LEU A 21 15.73 12.35 0.66
CA LEU A 21 16.86 12.52 1.57
C LEU A 21 16.57 12.05 2.99
N GLY A 22 15.35 12.25 3.49
CA GLY A 22 15.02 12.12 4.91
C GLY A 22 14.11 10.96 5.30
N TRP A 23 13.45 10.31 4.34
CA TRP A 23 12.57 9.18 4.66
C TRP A 23 13.37 7.89 4.83
N PRO A 24 13.33 7.26 6.03
CA PRO A 24 14.24 6.18 6.35
C PRO A 24 13.85 4.87 5.66
N ALA A 25 14.86 4.14 5.20
CA ALA A 25 14.73 2.76 4.77
C ALA A 25 14.87 1.80 5.95
N VAL A 26 14.23 0.64 5.85
CA VAL A 26 14.47 -0.48 6.76
C VAL A 26 15.94 -0.89 6.68
N ARG A 27 16.61 -0.95 7.82
CA ARG A 27 18.00 -1.40 7.94
C ARG A 27 18.05 -2.92 7.96
N GLN A 28 19.05 -3.48 7.33
CA GLN A 28 19.24 -4.92 7.32
C GLN A 28 19.77 -5.38 8.69
N ALA A 29 19.06 -6.28 9.35
CA ALA A 29 19.47 -6.84 10.63
C ALA A 29 20.64 -7.82 10.47
N THR A 30 21.49 -7.88 11.46
CA THR A 30 22.58 -8.85 11.55
C THR A 30 22.21 -10.10 12.35
N THR A 31 21.25 -9.97 13.26
CA THR A 31 20.78 -11.04 14.16
C THR A 31 19.27 -11.16 14.09
N GLY A 32 18.75 -12.36 14.31
CA GLY A 32 17.33 -12.65 14.45
C GLY A 32 16.91 -12.79 15.92
N ARG A 33 15.61 -12.88 16.16
CA ARG A 33 15.02 -13.21 17.45
C ARG A 33 14.14 -14.46 17.30
N PRO A 34 14.63 -15.63 17.69
CA PRO A 34 13.94 -16.89 17.48
C PRO A 34 12.49 -16.87 18.00
N GLY A 35 11.57 -17.39 17.19
CA GLY A 35 10.17 -17.62 17.58
C GLY A 35 9.33 -16.38 17.88
N SER A 36 9.78 -15.18 17.49
CA SER A 36 9.12 -13.94 17.88
C SER A 36 7.98 -13.49 16.95
N VAL A 37 7.82 -14.09 15.76
CA VAL A 37 6.90 -13.60 14.72
C VAL A 37 5.94 -14.69 14.26
N SER A 38 4.64 -14.38 14.23
CA SER A 38 3.62 -15.09 13.46
C SER A 38 3.44 -14.38 12.11
N VAL A 39 3.69 -15.07 11.01
CA VAL A 39 3.43 -14.56 9.65
C VAL A 39 1.99 -14.92 9.28
N LEU A 40 1.20 -13.92 8.88
CA LEU A 40 -0.24 -13.98 8.69
C LEU A 40 -0.57 -13.65 7.23
N ILE A 41 -1.07 -14.63 6.47
CA ILE A 41 -1.29 -14.54 5.02
C ILE A 41 -2.78 -14.73 4.71
N PRO A 42 -3.54 -13.66 4.47
CA PRO A 42 -4.88 -13.77 3.92
C PRO A 42 -4.80 -14.14 2.44
N ALA A 43 -5.45 -15.21 2.02
CA ALA A 43 -5.44 -15.70 0.65
C ALA A 43 -6.86 -15.88 0.12
N ARG A 44 -7.09 -15.50 -1.14
CA ARG A 44 -8.30 -15.80 -1.91
C ARG A 44 -7.97 -15.78 -3.39
N ASN A 45 -8.08 -16.93 -4.05
CA ASN A 45 -7.73 -17.11 -5.46
C ASN A 45 -6.29 -16.63 -5.74
N GLU A 46 -5.33 -17.24 -5.03
CA GLU A 46 -3.90 -16.91 -5.07
C GLU A 46 -3.02 -18.11 -5.48
N GLU A 47 -3.59 -19.10 -6.13
CA GLU A 47 -2.86 -20.29 -6.59
C GLU A 47 -1.55 -19.96 -7.29
N ARG A 48 -1.52 -18.88 -8.09
CA ARG A 48 -0.34 -18.46 -8.86
C ARG A 48 0.72 -17.74 -8.02
N HIS A 49 0.31 -17.01 -6.98
CA HIS A 49 1.22 -16.13 -6.23
C HIS A 49 1.68 -16.73 -4.91
N LEU A 50 0.81 -17.46 -4.25
CA LEU A 50 1.04 -18.02 -2.92
C LEU A 50 2.30 -18.93 -2.83
N PRO A 51 2.64 -19.78 -3.82
CA PRO A 51 3.85 -20.59 -3.75
C PRO A 51 5.11 -19.76 -3.53
N ALA A 52 5.33 -18.75 -4.35
CA ALA A 52 6.51 -17.91 -4.24
C ALA A 52 6.50 -17.00 -2.99
N CYS A 53 5.32 -16.67 -2.44
CA CYS A 53 5.19 -16.02 -1.14
C CYS A 53 5.65 -16.95 -0.02
N LEU A 54 5.13 -18.18 0.03
CA LEU A 54 5.49 -19.18 1.03
C LEU A 54 6.98 -19.53 0.97
N ASP A 55 7.54 -19.74 -0.23
CA ASP A 55 8.98 -19.97 -0.40
C ASP A 55 9.81 -18.82 0.17
N ALA A 56 9.38 -17.56 -0.03
CA ALA A 56 10.07 -16.39 0.51
C ALA A 56 9.99 -16.33 2.04
N VAL A 57 8.84 -16.72 2.64
CA VAL A 57 8.66 -16.77 4.09
C VAL A 57 9.45 -17.89 4.72
N LEU A 58 9.51 -19.06 4.09
CA LEU A 58 10.27 -20.22 4.60
C LEU A 58 11.77 -19.94 4.70
N ARG A 59 12.31 -19.03 3.86
CA ARG A 59 13.71 -18.59 3.94
C ARG A 59 14.01 -17.60 5.05
N GLN A 60 13.02 -17.15 5.84
CA GLN A 60 13.22 -16.09 6.86
C GLN A 60 13.90 -16.55 8.17
N GLY A 61 14.24 -17.82 8.29
CA GLY A 61 14.97 -18.31 9.45
C GLY A 61 14.13 -18.46 10.72
N GLU A 62 14.83 -18.43 11.86
CA GLU A 62 14.27 -18.81 13.18
C GLU A 62 13.36 -17.76 13.81
N SER A 63 13.37 -16.53 13.37
CA SER A 63 12.46 -15.49 13.88
C SER A 63 10.99 -15.83 13.61
N VAL A 64 10.71 -16.59 12.56
CA VAL A 64 9.37 -17.08 12.21
C VAL A 64 9.02 -18.31 13.04
N ARG A 65 8.09 -18.15 13.99
CA ARG A 65 7.55 -19.23 14.79
C ARG A 65 6.51 -20.05 14.03
N GLU A 66 5.60 -19.36 13.35
CA GLU A 66 4.48 -19.97 12.65
C GLU A 66 4.09 -19.14 11.43
N ILE A 67 3.52 -19.82 10.45
CA ILE A 67 3.01 -19.25 9.20
C ILE A 67 1.54 -19.64 9.12
N LEU A 68 0.65 -18.67 9.35
CA LEU A 68 -0.78 -18.89 9.33
C LEU A 68 -1.34 -18.41 7.99
N VAL A 69 -2.02 -19.29 7.29
CA VAL A 69 -2.72 -18.97 6.04
C VAL A 69 -4.21 -19.08 6.29
N TYR A 70 -4.97 -18.09 5.84
CA TYR A 70 -6.42 -18.12 5.83
C TYR A 70 -6.90 -18.13 4.39
N ASP A 71 -7.44 -19.26 3.95
CA ASP A 71 -8.06 -19.39 2.63
C ASP A 71 -9.52 -18.94 2.71
N ASP A 72 -9.79 -17.72 2.20
CA ASP A 72 -11.11 -17.11 2.20
C ASP A 72 -12.01 -17.71 1.09
N HIS A 73 -12.31 -19.01 1.19
CA HIS A 73 -13.16 -19.72 0.24
C HIS A 73 -12.71 -19.55 -1.22
N SER A 74 -11.46 -19.84 -1.52
CA SER A 74 -10.95 -19.85 -2.90
C SER A 74 -11.67 -20.86 -3.79
N SER A 75 -11.81 -20.52 -5.07
CA SER A 75 -12.38 -21.39 -6.09
C SER A 75 -11.33 -22.00 -7.03
N ASP A 76 -10.06 -21.64 -6.84
CA ASP A 76 -8.88 -22.17 -7.54
C ASP A 76 -8.08 -23.15 -6.66
N GLY A 77 -6.87 -23.51 -7.07
CA GLY A 77 -5.98 -24.42 -6.33
C GLY A 77 -5.31 -23.86 -5.08
N THR A 78 -5.72 -22.68 -4.57
CA THR A 78 -5.08 -22.04 -3.38
C THR A 78 -5.00 -22.98 -2.18
N GLY A 79 -6.10 -23.68 -1.83
CA GLY A 79 -6.13 -24.60 -0.71
C GLY A 79 -5.18 -25.80 -0.90
N ALA A 80 -5.06 -26.33 -2.11
CA ALA A 80 -4.13 -27.41 -2.45
C ALA A 80 -2.66 -26.96 -2.30
N VAL A 81 -2.35 -25.72 -2.68
CA VAL A 81 -1.03 -25.13 -2.47
C VAL A 81 -0.69 -25.08 -0.98
N VAL A 82 -1.59 -24.60 -0.13
CA VAL A 82 -1.34 -24.53 1.33
C VAL A 82 -1.09 -25.92 1.89
N GLU A 83 -1.90 -26.90 1.50
CA GLU A 83 -1.76 -28.29 1.98
C GLU A 83 -0.42 -28.91 1.57
N PHE A 84 0.03 -28.67 0.34
CA PHE A 84 1.32 -29.11 -0.16
C PHE A 84 2.50 -28.54 0.66
N TYR A 85 2.43 -27.27 1.04
CA TYR A 85 3.47 -26.64 1.85
C TYR A 85 3.40 -27.06 3.32
N ARG A 86 2.19 -27.29 3.88
CA ARG A 86 1.98 -27.76 5.23
C ARG A 86 2.62 -29.13 5.49
N GLN A 87 2.61 -30.01 4.48
CA GLN A 87 3.27 -31.33 4.59
C GLN A 87 4.80 -31.23 4.63
N ARG A 88 5.38 -30.11 4.20
CA ARG A 88 6.83 -29.90 4.10
C ARG A 88 7.42 -29.12 5.27
N ASP A 89 6.63 -28.23 5.88
CA ASP A 89 7.07 -27.42 7.00
C ASP A 89 5.97 -27.32 8.07
N PRO A 90 6.20 -27.84 9.29
CA PRO A 90 5.21 -27.88 10.35
C PRO A 90 4.84 -26.51 10.91
N ARG A 91 5.59 -25.45 10.58
CA ARG A 91 5.25 -24.07 10.94
C ARG A 91 4.03 -23.55 10.17
N ILE A 92 3.73 -24.15 9.00
CA ILE A 92 2.61 -23.73 8.17
C ILE A 92 1.32 -24.36 8.70
N ARG A 93 0.33 -23.51 8.97
CA ARG A 93 -0.99 -23.92 9.44
C ARG A 93 -2.08 -23.23 8.65
N LEU A 94 -3.06 -23.99 8.19
CA LEU A 94 -4.29 -23.45 7.62
C LEU A 94 -5.25 -23.11 8.76
N VAL A 95 -5.62 -21.84 8.88
CA VAL A 95 -6.66 -21.39 9.82
C VAL A 95 -8.03 -21.72 9.20
N PRO A 96 -8.93 -22.42 9.94
CA PRO A 96 -10.24 -22.82 9.40
C PRO A 96 -11.05 -21.61 8.94
N ALA A 97 -11.52 -21.66 7.69
CA ALA A 97 -12.35 -20.62 7.13
C ALA A 97 -13.72 -20.57 7.82
N ARG A 98 -14.21 -19.37 8.10
CA ARG A 98 -15.52 -19.10 8.67
C ARG A 98 -16.37 -18.33 7.66
N PRO A 99 -17.70 -18.43 7.71
CA PRO A 99 -18.57 -17.58 6.91
C PRO A 99 -18.27 -16.10 7.16
N LEU A 100 -18.23 -15.32 6.08
CA LEU A 100 -17.99 -13.88 6.19
C LEU A 100 -19.15 -13.20 6.93
N GLU A 101 -18.84 -12.52 8.02
CA GLU A 101 -19.82 -11.80 8.81
C GLU A 101 -20.31 -10.52 8.11
N PRO A 102 -21.57 -10.12 8.30
CA PRO A 102 -22.08 -8.86 7.75
C PRO A 102 -21.27 -7.65 8.19
N GLY A 103 -20.98 -6.76 7.24
CA GLY A 103 -20.22 -5.53 7.48
C GLY A 103 -18.69 -5.68 7.46
N TRP A 104 -18.18 -6.88 7.18
CA TRP A 104 -16.75 -7.09 6.98
C TRP A 104 -16.37 -7.13 5.49
N THR A 105 -15.18 -6.64 5.16
CA THR A 105 -14.49 -7.04 3.93
C THR A 105 -13.81 -8.39 4.14
N GLY A 106 -13.69 -9.21 3.08
CA GLY A 106 -13.07 -10.54 3.20
C GLY A 106 -11.63 -10.48 3.71
N LYS A 107 -10.83 -9.52 3.22
CA LYS A 107 -9.44 -9.35 3.67
C LYS A 107 -9.36 -9.02 5.15
N ASN A 108 -10.16 -8.06 5.62
CA ASN A 108 -10.13 -7.65 7.04
C ASN A 108 -10.60 -8.78 7.96
N PHE A 109 -11.63 -9.53 7.53
CA PHE A 109 -12.09 -10.70 8.26
C PHE A 109 -11.01 -11.78 8.34
N ALA A 110 -10.37 -12.11 7.22
CA ALA A 110 -9.26 -13.06 7.18
C ALA A 110 -8.12 -12.63 8.10
N CYS A 111 -7.70 -11.35 8.04
CA CYS A 111 -6.66 -10.82 8.92
C CYS A 111 -7.05 -10.90 10.40
N ALA A 112 -8.32 -10.64 10.75
CA ALA A 112 -8.80 -10.77 12.13
C ALA A 112 -8.78 -12.24 12.61
N GLN A 113 -9.20 -13.21 11.78
CA GLN A 113 -9.15 -14.63 12.10
C GLN A 113 -7.70 -15.13 12.28
N LEU A 114 -6.81 -14.69 11.40
CA LEU A 114 -5.37 -14.99 11.49
C LEU A 114 -4.77 -14.47 12.81
N ALA A 115 -5.05 -13.21 13.15
CA ALA A 115 -4.56 -12.60 14.38
C ALA A 115 -5.12 -13.26 15.65
N ALA A 116 -6.36 -13.76 15.61
CA ALA A 116 -6.95 -14.52 16.71
C ALA A 116 -6.25 -15.87 16.93
N ALA A 117 -5.72 -16.49 15.87
CA ALA A 117 -5.00 -17.76 15.93
C ALA A 117 -3.49 -17.60 16.24
N ALA A 118 -2.94 -16.38 16.10
CA ALA A 118 -1.53 -16.09 16.25
C ALA A 118 -1.07 -16.07 17.72
N GLN A 119 0.13 -16.63 17.98
CA GLN A 119 0.66 -16.86 19.33
C GLN A 119 1.97 -16.12 19.63
N SER A 120 2.58 -15.45 18.62
CA SER A 120 3.86 -14.77 18.79
C SER A 120 3.71 -13.36 19.35
N GLU A 121 4.86 -12.75 19.69
CA GLU A 121 4.95 -11.36 20.16
C GLU A 121 4.56 -10.37 19.04
N TYR A 122 5.04 -10.63 17.81
CA TYR A 122 4.76 -9.79 16.65
C TYR A 122 3.89 -10.52 15.64
N PHE A 123 2.95 -9.79 15.05
CA PHE A 123 2.11 -10.24 13.94
C PHE A 123 2.58 -9.55 12.67
N LEU A 124 3.00 -10.32 11.69
CA LEU A 124 3.40 -9.84 10.37
C LEU A 124 2.35 -10.24 9.35
N PHE A 125 1.50 -9.30 8.96
CA PHE A 125 0.56 -9.47 7.85
C PHE A 125 1.28 -9.20 6.53
N ILE A 126 1.17 -10.13 5.58
CA ILE A 126 1.70 -9.99 4.22
C ILE A 126 0.64 -10.45 3.21
N ASP A 127 0.54 -9.72 2.10
CA ASP A 127 -0.32 -10.14 1.00
C ASP A 127 0.30 -11.36 0.27
N ALA A 128 -0.54 -12.24 -0.27
CA ALA A 128 -0.10 -13.47 -0.91
C ALA A 128 0.73 -13.25 -2.20
N ASP A 129 0.67 -12.06 -2.78
CA ASP A 129 1.48 -11.62 -3.93
C ASP A 129 2.79 -10.94 -3.52
N ALA A 130 3.04 -10.78 -2.21
CA ALA A 130 4.26 -10.19 -1.69
C ALA A 130 5.43 -11.19 -1.65
N ARG A 131 6.64 -10.67 -1.80
CA ARG A 131 7.89 -11.44 -1.77
C ARG A 131 8.84 -10.83 -0.75
N LEU A 132 9.00 -11.49 0.40
CA LEU A 132 9.99 -11.11 1.38
C LEU A 132 11.40 -11.39 0.83
N ARG A 133 12.32 -10.49 1.05
CA ARG A 133 13.74 -10.68 0.77
C ARG A 133 14.41 -11.34 1.96
N ASP A 134 15.64 -11.80 1.75
CA ASP A 134 16.40 -12.48 2.79
C ASP A 134 16.52 -11.59 4.03
N ARG A 135 16.33 -12.19 5.20
CA ARG A 135 16.37 -11.54 6.52
C ARG A 135 15.37 -10.39 6.70
N ALA A 136 14.30 -10.36 5.91
CA ALA A 136 13.27 -9.33 6.03
C ALA A 136 12.63 -9.33 7.41
N VAL A 137 12.23 -10.50 7.92
CA VAL A 137 11.56 -10.62 9.22
C VAL A 137 12.47 -10.15 10.36
N ASP A 138 13.74 -10.55 10.36
CA ASP A 138 14.72 -10.09 11.35
C ASP A 138 14.85 -8.56 11.33
N SER A 139 14.93 -7.98 10.13
CA SER A 139 15.07 -6.53 9.92
C SER A 139 13.84 -5.76 10.43
N LEU A 140 12.65 -6.31 10.21
CA LEU A 140 11.40 -5.70 10.71
C LEU A 140 11.32 -5.76 12.23
N VAL A 141 11.68 -6.87 12.85
CA VAL A 141 11.74 -7.02 14.32
C VAL A 141 12.72 -6.02 14.92
N GLU A 142 13.90 -5.88 14.30
CA GLU A 142 14.92 -4.94 14.77
C GLU A 142 14.43 -3.49 14.67
N GLU A 143 13.77 -3.07 13.57
CA GLU A 143 13.18 -1.73 13.45
C GLU A 143 12.06 -1.49 14.47
N MET A 144 11.21 -2.49 14.74
CA MET A 144 10.18 -2.42 15.79
C MET A 144 10.80 -2.09 17.14
N ARG A 145 11.88 -2.80 17.49
CA ARG A 145 12.58 -2.64 18.77
C ARG A 145 13.38 -1.36 18.87
N CYS A 146 14.27 -1.11 17.91
CA CYS A 146 15.17 0.05 17.95
C CYS A 146 14.42 1.39 17.94
N ARG A 147 13.25 1.43 17.30
CA ARG A 147 12.41 2.64 17.25
C ARG A 147 11.27 2.62 18.28
N ASN A 148 11.15 1.57 19.08
CA ASN A 148 10.04 1.36 20.03
C ASN A 148 8.66 1.52 19.35
N LEU A 149 8.46 0.79 18.24
CA LEU A 149 7.22 0.83 17.46
C LEU A 149 6.24 -0.24 17.92
N GLN A 150 4.96 0.06 17.86
CA GLN A 150 3.88 -0.90 17.99
C GLN A 150 3.20 -1.22 16.65
N PHE A 151 3.49 -0.42 15.62
CA PHE A 151 3.02 -0.62 14.25
C PHE A 151 4.11 -0.20 13.27
N LEU A 152 4.44 -1.07 12.35
CA LEU A 152 5.38 -0.81 11.26
C LEU A 152 4.76 -1.27 9.95
N SER A 153 4.65 -0.37 8.99
CA SER A 153 4.39 -0.72 7.60
C SER A 153 5.65 -0.54 6.77
N CYS A 154 5.77 -1.33 5.71
CA CYS A 154 6.84 -1.20 4.74
C CYS A 154 6.27 -0.84 3.38
N TRP A 155 6.72 0.28 2.82
CA TRP A 155 6.43 0.62 1.44
C TRP A 155 7.29 -0.25 0.52
N PRO A 156 6.68 -1.15 -0.29
CA PRO A 156 7.42 -2.18 -1.01
C PRO A 156 8.17 -1.63 -2.22
N GLY A 157 9.19 -2.36 -2.65
CA GLY A 157 9.72 -2.22 -3.99
C GLY A 157 8.74 -2.79 -5.02
N LEU A 158 8.51 -2.06 -6.11
CA LEU A 158 7.64 -2.52 -7.19
C LEU A 158 8.45 -3.36 -8.19
N GLU A 159 7.95 -4.56 -8.51
CA GLU A 159 8.42 -5.31 -9.67
C GLU A 159 7.62 -4.89 -10.90
N MET A 160 8.31 -4.46 -11.93
CA MET A 160 7.74 -3.94 -13.15
C MET A 160 8.49 -4.54 -14.35
N VAL A 161 7.83 -5.45 -15.07
CA VAL A 161 8.43 -6.21 -16.17
C VAL A 161 7.99 -5.66 -17.52
N THR A 162 6.66 -5.48 -17.71
CA THR A 162 6.10 -5.04 -18.98
C THR A 162 6.19 -3.51 -19.15
N PHE A 163 6.03 -3.06 -20.39
CA PHE A 163 6.03 -1.63 -20.71
C PHE A 163 5.00 -0.85 -19.87
N TRP A 164 3.78 -1.35 -19.77
CA TRP A 164 2.70 -0.66 -19.04
C TRP A 164 2.92 -0.63 -17.53
N GLU A 165 3.49 -1.69 -16.96
CA GLU A 165 3.92 -1.68 -15.55
C GLU A 165 4.96 -0.57 -15.32
N GLN A 166 5.98 -0.50 -16.19
CA GLN A 166 7.05 0.49 -16.08
C GLN A 166 6.58 1.92 -16.33
N ALA A 167 5.59 2.13 -17.20
CA ALA A 167 5.06 3.45 -17.50
C ALA A 167 4.10 3.97 -16.42
N LEU A 168 3.24 3.10 -15.84
CA LEU A 168 2.10 3.52 -15.01
C LEU A 168 2.32 3.28 -13.52
N MET A 169 2.93 2.15 -13.10
CA MET A 169 3.09 1.84 -11.68
C MET A 169 3.92 2.87 -10.90
N PRO A 170 4.93 3.54 -11.48
CA PRO A 170 5.63 4.65 -10.81
C PRO A 170 4.72 5.81 -10.39
N MET A 171 3.52 5.93 -10.99
CA MET A 171 2.56 6.97 -10.59
C MET A 171 2.03 6.77 -9.18
N LEU A 172 1.97 5.53 -8.68
CA LEU A 172 1.61 5.27 -7.28
C LEU A 172 2.55 6.00 -6.31
N ASN A 173 3.87 5.83 -6.53
CA ASN A 173 4.86 6.52 -5.70
C ASN A 173 4.86 8.04 -5.94
N PHE A 174 4.63 8.48 -7.17
CA PHE A 174 4.53 9.90 -7.48
C PHE A 174 3.36 10.55 -6.76
N VAL A 175 2.15 9.99 -6.84
CA VAL A 175 0.96 10.52 -6.17
C VAL A 175 1.15 10.64 -4.67
N VAL A 176 1.77 9.63 -4.05
CA VAL A 176 1.99 9.63 -2.60
C VAL A 176 3.13 10.57 -2.21
N PHE A 177 4.33 10.36 -2.74
CA PHE A 177 5.55 11.01 -2.24
C PHE A 177 5.82 12.40 -2.81
N SER A 178 5.04 12.89 -3.76
CA SER A 178 5.05 14.31 -4.13
C SER A 178 4.30 15.18 -3.13
N ILE A 179 3.35 14.63 -2.36
CA ILE A 179 2.46 15.38 -1.47
C ILE A 179 2.70 15.01 0.01
N PHE A 180 2.93 13.73 0.31
CA PHE A 180 3.10 13.23 1.67
C PHE A 180 4.49 13.57 2.21
N PRO A 181 4.62 14.36 3.30
CA PRO A 181 5.91 14.73 3.87
C PRO A 181 6.41 13.63 4.82
N GLY A 182 6.95 12.54 4.28
CA GLY A 182 7.39 11.34 5.01
C GLY A 182 8.27 11.60 6.23
N PRO A 183 9.32 12.45 6.15
CA PRO A 183 10.18 12.76 7.31
C PRO A 183 9.43 13.37 8.50
N MET A 184 8.37 14.16 8.26
CA MET A 184 7.57 14.73 9.36
C MET A 184 6.89 13.64 10.21
N SER A 185 6.56 12.49 9.60
CA SER A 185 5.95 11.37 10.32
C SER A 185 6.84 10.78 11.43
N LEU A 186 8.15 11.02 11.37
CA LEU A 186 9.12 10.55 12.35
C LEU A 186 9.08 11.37 13.66
N TYR A 187 8.73 12.64 13.55
CA TYR A 187 8.80 13.61 14.64
C TYR A 187 7.42 14.00 15.18
N MET A 188 6.39 13.89 14.34
CA MET A 188 5.02 14.29 14.70
C MET A 188 4.09 13.06 14.71
N SER A 189 3.31 12.91 15.77
CA SER A 189 2.38 11.78 15.96
C SER A 189 0.99 12.01 15.38
N HIS A 190 0.74 13.12 14.67
CA HIS A 190 -0.58 13.44 14.13
C HIS A 190 -1.10 12.33 13.18
N PRO A 191 -2.37 11.90 13.28
CA PRO A 191 -2.93 10.83 12.44
C PRO A 191 -2.88 11.10 10.93
N SER A 192 -2.93 12.37 10.48
CA SER A 192 -2.82 12.71 9.06
C SER A 192 -1.45 12.38 8.44
N LEU A 193 -0.43 12.20 9.28
CA LEU A 193 0.91 11.76 8.88
C LEU A 193 1.09 10.24 8.95
N ALA A 194 0.00 9.50 9.09
CA ALA A 194 0.02 8.05 8.97
C ALA A 194 0.04 7.65 7.49
N LEU A 195 0.98 6.79 7.15
CA LEU A 195 1.08 6.12 5.87
C LEU A 195 1.23 4.63 6.14
N ALA A 196 0.61 3.79 5.34
CA ALA A 196 0.82 2.36 5.35
C ALA A 196 0.61 1.77 3.96
N HIS A 197 1.14 0.58 3.73
CA HIS A 197 0.93 -0.23 2.55
C HIS A 197 0.60 -1.66 2.99
N GLY A 198 -0.55 -2.17 2.56
CA GLY A 198 -1.13 -3.43 3.03
C GLY A 198 -0.29 -4.67 2.77
N ALA A 199 0.64 -4.62 1.81
CA ALA A 199 1.48 -5.76 1.48
C ALA A 199 2.43 -6.19 2.61
N CYS A 200 2.72 -5.30 3.59
CA CYS A 200 3.59 -5.62 4.72
C CYS A 200 3.26 -4.75 5.93
N LEU A 201 2.62 -5.34 6.91
CA LEU A 201 2.26 -4.70 8.18
C LEU A 201 2.75 -5.55 9.34
N MET A 202 3.64 -5.02 10.17
CA MET A 202 4.04 -5.68 11.43
C MET A 202 3.47 -4.92 12.61
N THR A 203 2.88 -5.64 13.54
CA THR A 203 2.31 -5.07 14.76
C THR A 203 2.79 -5.81 15.99
N ASP A 204 2.93 -5.11 17.10
CA ASP A 204 2.97 -5.72 18.41
C ASP A 204 1.63 -6.41 18.71
N GLY A 205 1.65 -7.70 19.00
CA GLY A 205 0.44 -8.52 19.15
C GLY A 205 -0.45 -8.09 20.32
N ARG A 206 0.14 -7.58 21.41
CA ARG A 206 -0.60 -7.04 22.56
C ARG A 206 -1.32 -5.76 22.16
N SER A 207 -0.58 -4.80 21.58
CA SER A 207 -1.15 -3.54 21.09
C SER A 207 -2.23 -3.76 20.04
N TYR A 208 -2.06 -4.76 19.15
CA TYR A 208 -3.06 -5.12 18.15
C TYR A 208 -4.39 -5.53 18.82
N ARG A 209 -4.34 -6.40 19.84
CA ARG A 209 -5.54 -6.85 20.56
C ARG A 209 -6.18 -5.70 21.35
N GLU A 210 -5.39 -4.87 22.02
CA GLU A 210 -5.86 -3.73 22.81
C GLU A 210 -6.58 -2.67 21.95
N ILE A 211 -6.13 -2.45 20.71
CA ILE A 211 -6.74 -1.51 19.77
C ILE A 211 -7.97 -2.13 19.08
N GLY A 212 -8.10 -3.45 19.08
CA GLY A 212 -9.16 -4.16 18.37
C GLY A 212 -8.79 -4.55 16.93
N GLY A 213 -7.54 -4.33 16.52
CA GLY A 213 -6.99 -4.80 15.24
C GLY A 213 -7.86 -4.51 14.02
N HIS A 214 -8.01 -5.48 13.14
CA HIS A 214 -8.81 -5.33 11.91
C HIS A 214 -10.32 -5.21 12.17
N SER A 215 -10.82 -5.55 13.38
CA SER A 215 -12.26 -5.40 13.67
C SER A 215 -12.74 -3.95 13.71
N VAL A 216 -11.87 -3.00 14.09
CA VAL A 216 -12.22 -1.57 14.10
C VAL A 216 -12.19 -0.93 12.71
N VAL A 217 -11.63 -1.64 11.72
CA VAL A 217 -11.59 -1.23 10.30
C VAL A 217 -12.31 -2.23 9.39
N ARG A 218 -13.18 -3.06 9.95
CA ARG A 218 -13.81 -4.22 9.28
C ARG A 218 -14.42 -3.93 7.92
N ALA A 219 -14.97 -2.73 7.70
CA ALA A 219 -15.64 -2.31 6.47
C ALA A 219 -14.76 -1.44 5.57
N GLU A 220 -13.53 -1.12 5.99
CA GLU A 220 -12.63 -0.24 5.24
C GLU A 220 -11.96 -1.00 4.11
N ILE A 221 -11.81 -0.33 2.95
CA ILE A 221 -11.13 -0.88 1.78
C ILE A 221 -9.62 -0.59 1.85
N PHE A 222 -9.26 0.55 2.45
CA PHE A 222 -7.89 0.96 2.73
C PHE A 222 -7.61 0.79 4.23
N GLU A 223 -7.70 -0.45 4.68
CA GLU A 223 -7.57 -0.85 6.08
C GLU A 223 -6.20 -0.52 6.66
N ASP A 224 -5.15 -0.62 5.85
CA ASP A 224 -3.76 -0.39 6.20
C ASP A 224 -3.50 1.03 6.71
N THR A 225 -3.82 2.02 5.88
CA THR A 225 -3.67 3.44 6.24
C THR A 225 -4.63 3.81 7.37
N ARG A 226 -5.83 3.22 7.39
CA ARG A 226 -6.81 3.49 8.46
C ARG A 226 -6.34 2.93 9.80
N LEU A 227 -5.77 1.72 9.82
CA LEU A 227 -5.13 1.16 11.01
C LEU A 227 -3.99 2.06 11.49
N ALA A 228 -3.07 2.47 10.60
CA ALA A 228 -1.97 3.36 10.96
C ALA A 228 -2.47 4.69 11.57
N GLN A 229 -3.54 5.27 11.03
CA GLN A 229 -4.19 6.47 11.59
C GLN A 229 -4.73 6.22 12.98
N LEU A 230 -5.41 5.10 13.21
CA LEU A 230 -5.97 4.73 14.51
C LEU A 230 -4.89 4.48 15.56
N TRP A 231 -3.76 3.83 15.18
CA TRP A 231 -2.62 3.64 16.07
C TRP A 231 -2.12 4.98 16.58
N ARG A 232 -1.87 5.93 15.67
CA ARG A 232 -1.38 7.28 16.02
C ARG A 232 -2.42 8.07 16.83
N ALA A 233 -3.70 7.99 16.47
CA ALA A 233 -4.79 8.66 17.21
C ALA A 233 -4.91 8.17 18.67
N ARG A 234 -4.49 6.93 18.94
CA ARG A 234 -4.46 6.34 20.28
C ARG A 234 -3.09 6.49 20.99
N GLY A 235 -2.24 7.38 20.48
CA GLY A 235 -0.94 7.66 21.07
C GLY A 235 0.10 6.54 20.92
N ARG A 236 -0.16 5.55 20.04
CA ARG A 236 0.78 4.46 19.76
C ARG A 236 1.75 4.86 18.65
N ARG A 237 3.01 4.45 18.80
CA ARG A 237 4.04 4.73 17.78
C ARG A 237 3.88 3.81 16.58
N GLY A 238 3.55 4.42 15.44
CA GLY A 238 3.42 3.73 14.16
C GLY A 238 4.14 4.50 13.06
N LEU A 239 4.92 3.79 12.23
CA LEU A 239 5.65 4.34 11.10
C LEU A 239 5.45 3.50 9.83
N CYS A 240 5.59 4.18 8.69
CA CYS A 240 5.85 3.54 7.40
C CYS A 240 7.29 3.84 7.00
N LEU A 241 8.06 2.80 6.69
CA LEU A 241 9.45 2.91 6.25
C LEU A 241 9.58 2.45 4.79
N ASP A 242 10.64 2.91 4.12
CA ASP A 242 11.02 2.38 2.82
C ASP A 242 11.43 0.91 2.96
N GLY A 243 10.61 0.04 2.43
CA GLY A 243 10.76 -1.43 2.53
C GLY A 243 11.37 -2.08 1.30
N GLN A 244 11.87 -1.35 0.29
CA GLN A 244 12.37 -1.92 -0.96
C GLN A 244 13.45 -2.99 -0.75
N ARG A 245 14.19 -2.92 0.37
CA ARG A 245 15.24 -3.89 0.72
C ARG A 245 14.71 -5.16 1.39
N VAL A 246 13.47 -5.14 1.88
CA VAL A 246 12.89 -6.26 2.65
C VAL A 246 11.69 -6.89 1.97
N ILE A 247 10.97 -6.15 1.09
CA ILE A 247 9.78 -6.67 0.42
C ILE A 247 9.64 -6.11 -0.99
N ARG A 248 9.19 -6.96 -1.90
CA ARG A 248 8.78 -6.61 -3.26
C ARG A 248 7.39 -7.12 -3.57
N VAL A 249 6.69 -6.39 -4.44
CA VAL A 249 5.35 -6.72 -4.90
C VAL A 249 5.26 -6.51 -6.40
N ARG A 250 4.69 -7.47 -7.11
CA ARG A 250 4.24 -7.31 -8.48
C ARG A 250 2.72 -7.25 -8.49
N MET A 251 2.16 -6.04 -8.45
CA MET A 251 0.71 -5.84 -8.28
C MET A 251 -0.10 -6.23 -9.51
N TYR A 252 0.43 -5.96 -10.69
CA TYR A 252 -0.24 -6.18 -11.99
C TYR A 252 0.78 -6.56 -13.04
N SER A 253 0.34 -7.24 -14.11
CA SER A 253 1.19 -7.71 -15.21
C SER A 253 0.83 -7.11 -16.58
N SER A 254 -0.32 -6.45 -16.70
CA SER A 254 -0.83 -5.89 -17.95
C SER A 254 -1.56 -4.55 -17.74
N PHE A 255 -1.76 -3.79 -18.83
CA PHE A 255 -2.56 -2.56 -18.81
C PHE A 255 -3.98 -2.81 -18.30
N ASP A 256 -4.63 -3.87 -18.74
CA ASP A 256 -5.99 -4.22 -18.37
C ASP A 256 -6.10 -4.53 -16.86
N GLU A 257 -5.14 -5.26 -16.31
CA GLU A 257 -5.07 -5.51 -14.86
C GLU A 257 -4.83 -4.24 -14.06
N ILE A 258 -3.93 -3.36 -14.52
CA ILE A 258 -3.68 -2.04 -13.91
C ILE A 258 -4.98 -1.22 -13.90
N TRP A 259 -5.64 -1.14 -15.07
CA TRP A 259 -6.86 -0.38 -15.21
C TRP A 259 -7.97 -0.89 -14.29
N ARG A 260 -8.28 -2.19 -14.35
CA ARG A 260 -9.31 -2.82 -13.51
C ARG A 260 -8.98 -2.73 -12.03
N GLY A 261 -7.72 -2.94 -11.69
CA GLY A 261 -7.25 -2.91 -10.30
C GLY A 261 -7.38 -1.53 -9.67
N PHE A 262 -6.96 -0.48 -10.34
CA PHE A 262 -7.10 0.88 -9.81
C PHE A 262 -8.53 1.42 -9.97
N GLN A 263 -9.25 1.11 -11.07
CA GLN A 263 -10.62 1.54 -11.27
C GLN A 263 -11.54 1.18 -10.10
N LYS A 264 -11.39 -0.03 -9.55
CA LYS A 264 -12.23 -0.47 -8.43
C LYS A 264 -11.96 0.30 -7.13
N ASN A 265 -10.75 0.83 -6.93
CA ASN A 265 -10.28 1.38 -5.66
C ASN A 265 -10.16 2.91 -5.67
N PHE A 266 -10.02 3.55 -6.83
CA PHE A 266 -9.63 4.97 -6.92
C PHE A 266 -10.65 5.90 -6.26
N PHE A 267 -11.89 5.94 -6.74
CA PHE A 267 -12.92 6.78 -6.15
C PHE A 267 -13.30 6.36 -4.71
N PRO A 268 -13.42 5.05 -4.39
CA PRO A 268 -13.67 4.60 -3.00
C PRO A 268 -12.60 4.98 -1.99
N ALA A 269 -11.38 5.30 -2.42
CA ALA A 269 -10.32 5.80 -1.53
C ALA A 269 -10.66 7.14 -0.88
N PHE A 270 -11.57 7.90 -1.48
CA PHE A 270 -11.93 9.22 -0.98
C PHE A 270 -13.13 9.16 -0.03
N LYS A 271 -13.07 9.97 1.04
CA LYS A 271 -14.14 10.06 2.04
C LYS A 271 -15.39 10.75 1.48
N SER A 272 -15.22 11.68 0.55
CA SER A 272 -16.30 12.45 -0.06
C SER A 272 -16.03 12.68 -1.55
N GLU A 273 -17.11 12.93 -2.30
CA GLU A 273 -17.02 13.29 -3.71
C GLU A 273 -16.29 14.63 -3.92
N ILE A 274 -16.45 15.56 -2.97
CA ILE A 274 -15.74 16.84 -3.00
C ILE A 274 -14.23 16.62 -2.91
N SER A 275 -13.76 15.78 -1.98
CA SER A 275 -12.33 15.49 -1.84
C SER A 275 -11.76 14.78 -3.09
N PHE A 276 -12.55 13.93 -3.73
CA PHE A 276 -12.17 13.29 -4.98
C PHE A 276 -11.99 14.33 -6.12
N TRP A 277 -12.99 15.19 -6.34
CA TRP A 277 -12.90 16.18 -7.41
C TRP A 277 -11.84 17.25 -7.14
N ALA A 278 -11.63 17.62 -5.86
CA ALA A 278 -10.51 18.48 -5.49
C ALA A 278 -9.16 17.85 -5.84
N PHE A 279 -8.98 16.57 -5.58
CA PHE A 279 -7.79 15.81 -5.97
C PHE A 279 -7.64 15.76 -7.50
N MET A 280 -8.70 15.44 -8.24
CA MET A 280 -8.67 15.36 -9.70
C MET A 280 -8.33 16.72 -10.33
N PHE A 281 -8.94 17.79 -9.83
CA PHE A 281 -8.66 19.16 -10.28
C PHE A 281 -7.22 19.57 -9.98
N PHE A 282 -6.75 19.29 -8.77
CA PHE A 282 -5.35 19.55 -8.38
C PHE A 282 -4.37 18.82 -9.31
N HIS A 283 -4.59 17.54 -9.56
CA HIS A 283 -3.74 16.76 -10.45
C HIS A 283 -3.77 17.23 -11.89
N ALA A 284 -4.94 17.61 -12.42
CA ALA A 284 -5.07 18.17 -13.76
C ALA A 284 -4.35 19.52 -13.86
N LEU A 285 -4.57 20.40 -12.89
CA LEU A 285 -4.05 21.76 -12.92
C LEU A 285 -2.54 21.82 -12.67
N VAL A 286 -2.05 21.11 -11.65
CA VAL A 286 -0.65 21.22 -11.22
C VAL A 286 0.27 20.33 -12.04
N PHE A 287 -0.15 19.09 -12.32
CA PHE A 287 0.74 18.09 -12.91
C PHE A 287 0.55 17.85 -14.41
N LEU A 288 -0.55 18.33 -15.02
CA LEU A 288 -0.80 18.15 -16.45
C LEU A 288 -0.86 19.48 -17.21
N ALA A 289 -1.60 20.49 -16.70
CA ALA A 289 -1.82 21.73 -17.41
C ALA A 289 -0.53 22.48 -17.83
N PRO A 290 0.57 22.51 -17.05
CA PRO A 290 1.80 23.14 -17.49
C PRO A 290 2.31 22.59 -18.83
N PHE A 291 2.23 21.29 -19.06
CA PHE A 291 2.66 20.64 -20.30
C PHE A 291 1.75 20.99 -21.49
N LEU A 292 0.44 21.06 -21.27
CA LEU A 292 -0.53 21.42 -22.30
C LEU A 292 -0.39 22.90 -22.70
N TRP A 293 -0.16 23.80 -21.73
CA TRP A 293 -0.02 25.22 -21.98
C TRP A 293 1.30 25.61 -22.64
N LEU A 294 2.37 24.83 -22.50
CA LEU A 294 3.61 25.01 -23.26
C LEU A 294 3.38 24.93 -24.78
N GLY A 295 2.36 24.19 -25.23
CA GLY A 295 1.99 24.12 -26.63
C GLY A 295 1.21 25.34 -27.13
N VAL A 296 0.74 26.18 -26.20
CA VAL A 296 -0.14 27.36 -26.54
C VAL A 296 0.55 28.68 -26.25
N THR A 297 1.35 28.74 -25.17
CA THR A 297 2.01 29.98 -24.73
C THR A 297 3.51 29.74 -24.54
N ASN A 298 4.34 30.75 -24.82
CA ASN A 298 5.78 30.67 -24.61
C ASN A 298 6.20 31.34 -23.29
N ASP A 299 5.43 31.12 -22.19
CA ASP A 299 5.75 31.64 -20.87
C ASP A 299 6.86 30.79 -20.20
N TRP A 300 8.02 31.38 -19.95
CA TRP A 300 9.16 30.70 -19.32
C TRP A 300 8.85 30.06 -17.97
N ARG A 301 7.86 30.58 -17.23
CA ARG A 301 7.42 30.04 -15.96
C ARG A 301 6.82 28.64 -16.10
N LEU A 302 6.18 28.35 -17.22
CA LEU A 302 5.65 27.00 -17.51
C LEU A 302 6.77 26.00 -17.77
N TRP A 303 7.88 26.42 -18.40
CA TRP A 303 9.06 25.56 -18.54
C TRP A 303 9.65 25.19 -17.20
N ILE A 304 9.71 26.13 -16.24
CA ILE A 304 10.18 25.83 -14.88
C ILE A 304 9.18 24.91 -14.15
N CYS A 305 7.86 25.12 -14.30
CA CYS A 305 6.86 24.19 -13.74
C CYS A 305 7.04 22.77 -14.27
N ALA A 306 7.12 22.60 -15.58
CA ALA A 306 7.32 21.29 -16.21
C ALA A 306 8.64 20.66 -15.77
N GLY A 307 9.72 21.45 -15.71
CA GLY A 307 11.02 21.02 -15.21
C GLY A 307 10.97 20.56 -13.75
N ALA A 308 10.26 21.27 -12.86
CA ALA A 308 10.09 20.91 -11.46
C ALA A 308 9.31 19.60 -11.31
N ILE A 309 8.25 19.41 -12.11
CA ILE A 309 7.45 18.17 -12.12
C ILE A 309 8.28 16.98 -12.61
N LEU A 310 9.03 17.13 -13.71
CA LEU A 310 9.91 16.08 -14.23
C LEU A 310 11.05 15.79 -13.24
N SER A 311 11.60 16.81 -12.57
CA SER A 311 12.60 16.64 -11.51
C SER A 311 12.03 15.85 -10.32
N THR A 312 10.78 16.14 -9.90
CA THR A 312 10.07 15.35 -8.90
C THR A 312 9.97 13.88 -9.32
N ARG A 313 9.57 13.61 -10.57
CA ARG A 313 9.49 12.27 -11.13
C ARG A 313 10.86 11.59 -11.16
N LEU A 314 11.90 12.31 -11.55
CA LEU A 314 13.27 11.81 -11.64
C LEU A 314 13.83 11.45 -10.25
N LEU A 315 13.66 12.33 -9.26
CA LEU A 315 14.07 12.09 -7.88
C LEU A 315 13.41 10.85 -7.30
N LEU A 316 12.10 10.70 -7.49
CA LEU A 316 11.36 9.52 -7.04
C LEU A 316 11.74 8.28 -7.85
N ALA A 317 11.97 8.39 -9.16
CA ALA A 317 12.43 7.28 -9.97
C ALA A 317 13.81 6.76 -9.51
N ALA A 318 14.75 7.66 -9.22
CA ALA A 318 16.04 7.31 -8.66
C ALA A 318 15.93 6.64 -7.28
N ARG A 319 15.08 7.19 -6.38
CA ARG A 319 14.87 6.66 -5.02
C ARG A 319 14.24 5.28 -5.02
N PHE A 320 13.24 5.05 -5.89
CA PHE A 320 12.46 3.81 -5.95
C PHE A 320 12.93 2.84 -7.04
N HIS A 321 14.05 3.12 -7.68
CA HIS A 321 14.64 2.29 -8.76
C HIS A 321 13.67 2.07 -9.93
N HIS A 322 12.91 3.12 -10.29
CA HIS A 322 12.02 3.07 -11.46
C HIS A 322 12.80 3.31 -12.76
N PRO A 323 12.30 2.84 -13.91
CA PRO A 323 12.88 3.14 -15.20
C PRO A 323 12.89 4.64 -15.49
N LEU A 324 14.06 5.22 -15.76
CA LEU A 324 14.20 6.67 -15.95
C LEU A 324 13.48 7.18 -17.19
N TRP A 325 13.38 6.36 -18.25
CA TRP A 325 12.64 6.72 -19.46
C TRP A 325 11.15 6.98 -19.19
N ALA A 326 10.56 6.31 -18.19
CA ALA A 326 9.17 6.50 -17.82
C ALA A 326 8.89 7.92 -17.27
N VAL A 327 9.91 8.66 -16.87
CA VAL A 327 9.80 10.06 -16.45
C VAL A 327 9.27 10.93 -17.60
N LEU A 328 9.74 10.69 -18.83
CA LEU A 328 9.32 11.44 -20.02
C LEU A 328 7.86 11.17 -20.40
N LEU A 329 7.32 10.03 -19.98
CA LEU A 329 5.90 9.70 -20.19
C LEU A 329 4.98 10.35 -19.14
N HIS A 330 5.48 11.26 -18.30
CA HIS A 330 4.67 11.88 -17.24
C HIS A 330 3.33 12.45 -17.74
N PRO A 331 3.24 13.24 -18.82
CA PRO A 331 1.96 13.76 -19.28
C PRO A 331 0.97 12.68 -19.69
N LEU A 332 1.46 11.60 -20.33
CA LEU A 332 0.63 10.45 -20.71
C LEU A 332 0.14 9.70 -19.47
N SER A 333 1.05 9.36 -18.56
CA SER A 333 0.72 8.64 -17.32
C SER A 333 -0.26 9.44 -16.45
N GLN A 334 -0.10 10.76 -16.39
CA GLN A 334 -1.00 11.67 -15.68
C GLN A 334 -2.39 11.72 -16.33
N SER A 335 -2.46 11.75 -17.66
CA SER A 335 -3.72 11.71 -18.41
C SER A 335 -4.47 10.38 -18.17
N ILE A 336 -3.74 9.27 -18.19
CA ILE A 336 -4.31 7.94 -17.87
C ILE A 336 -4.82 7.89 -16.43
N LEU A 337 -4.08 8.43 -15.47
CA LEU A 337 -4.51 8.52 -14.07
C LEU A 337 -5.84 9.28 -13.92
N LEU A 338 -5.97 10.44 -14.61
CA LEU A 338 -7.19 11.22 -14.59
C LEU A 338 -8.36 10.47 -15.26
N ALA A 339 -8.14 9.85 -16.42
CA ALA A 339 -9.14 9.04 -17.11
C ALA A 339 -9.60 7.86 -16.24
N LEU A 340 -8.68 7.23 -15.53
CA LEU A 340 -8.94 6.14 -14.61
C LEU A 340 -9.77 6.59 -13.40
N GLY A 341 -9.47 7.79 -12.85
CA GLY A 341 -10.27 8.40 -11.79
C GLY A 341 -11.71 8.64 -12.22
N ILE A 342 -11.92 9.26 -13.39
CA ILE A 342 -13.26 9.50 -13.97
C ILE A 342 -13.99 8.17 -14.18
N SER A 343 -13.30 7.17 -14.74
CA SER A 343 -13.85 5.83 -14.96
C SER A 343 -14.28 5.15 -13.66
N SER A 344 -13.47 5.29 -12.59
CA SER A 344 -13.78 4.77 -11.25
C SER A 344 -15.03 5.44 -10.66
N TRP A 345 -15.10 6.77 -10.71
CA TRP A 345 -16.25 7.54 -10.26
C TRP A 345 -17.53 7.14 -11.01
N TRP A 346 -17.46 7.07 -12.34
CA TRP A 346 -18.59 6.67 -13.19
C TRP A 346 -19.11 5.27 -12.87
N ARG A 347 -18.19 4.30 -12.68
CA ARG A 347 -18.54 2.94 -12.28
C ARG A 347 -19.30 2.92 -10.95
N CYS A 348 -18.80 3.64 -9.95
CA CYS A 348 -19.44 3.71 -8.63
C CYS A 348 -20.82 4.39 -8.69
N LYS A 349 -20.98 5.47 -9.50
CA LYS A 349 -22.28 6.15 -9.68
C LYS A 349 -23.32 5.25 -10.36
N ARG A 350 -22.90 4.30 -11.19
CA ARG A 350 -23.80 3.29 -11.81
C ARG A 350 -24.17 2.14 -10.87
N GLY A 351 -23.84 2.22 -9.61
CA GLY A 351 -24.20 1.20 -8.60
C GLY A 351 -23.29 -0.03 -8.57
N HIS A 352 -22.22 -0.06 -9.36
CA HIS A 352 -21.23 -1.13 -9.26
C HIS A 352 -20.37 -0.89 -8.02
N GLY A 353 -20.43 -1.81 -7.06
CA GLY A 353 -19.60 -1.80 -5.86
C GLY A 353 -18.12 -2.04 -6.14
N VAL A 354 -17.31 -2.01 -5.08
CA VAL A 354 -15.92 -2.44 -5.14
C VAL A 354 -15.89 -3.95 -5.22
N ALA A 355 -15.35 -4.48 -6.32
CA ALA A 355 -15.16 -5.93 -6.47
C ALA A 355 -13.76 -6.33 -6.01
N TRP A 356 -13.67 -7.33 -5.11
CA TRP A 356 -12.41 -7.94 -4.70
C TRP A 356 -12.48 -9.45 -4.82
N LYS A 357 -11.63 -10.03 -5.67
CA LYS A 357 -11.52 -11.48 -5.87
C LYS A 357 -12.90 -12.19 -6.01
N GLY A 358 -13.81 -11.61 -6.81
CA GLY A 358 -15.14 -12.17 -7.08
C GLY A 358 -16.23 -11.80 -6.04
N ARG A 359 -15.93 -11.01 -5.00
CA ARG A 359 -16.93 -10.43 -4.10
C ARG A 359 -17.16 -8.96 -4.40
N GLU A 360 -18.42 -8.54 -4.44
CA GLU A 360 -18.81 -7.13 -4.56
C GLU A 360 -19.17 -6.54 -3.19
N TYR A 361 -18.58 -5.39 -2.88
CA TYR A 361 -18.85 -4.62 -1.67
C TYR A 361 -19.53 -3.33 -2.05
N HIS A 362 -20.77 -3.15 -1.63
CA HIS A 362 -21.50 -1.91 -1.81
C HIS A 362 -21.25 -1.01 -0.59
N LYS A 363 -20.79 0.22 -0.80
CA LYS A 363 -20.71 1.22 0.25
C LYS A 363 -22.15 1.51 0.68
N LYS A 364 -22.59 1.02 1.86
CA LYS A 364 -23.87 1.49 2.45
C LYS A 364 -23.74 3.00 2.59
N ALA A 365 -24.72 3.74 2.04
CA ALA A 365 -24.84 5.16 2.30
C ALA A 365 -24.77 5.34 3.82
N ALA A 366 -23.88 6.20 4.30
CA ALA A 366 -23.78 6.52 5.70
C ALA A 366 -25.17 7.00 6.14
N ALA A 367 -25.79 6.27 7.04
CA ALA A 367 -26.97 6.76 7.71
C ALA A 367 -26.59 8.10 8.39
N PRO A 368 -27.41 9.16 8.29
CA PRO A 368 -27.14 10.40 8.98
C PRO A 368 -27.00 10.07 10.47
N GLN A 369 -25.85 10.45 11.06
CA GLN A 369 -25.72 10.48 12.50
C GLN A 369 -26.82 11.41 13.00
N ARG A 370 -27.80 10.85 13.68
CA ARG A 370 -28.72 11.64 14.51
C ARG A 370 -27.89 12.06 15.72
N ASP A 371 -27.83 13.38 15.87
CA ASP A 371 -27.28 14.07 17.04
C ASP A 371 -27.86 13.56 18.35
#